data_101a8854fd4b59f0c6f2ef03a96e3366
#
_entry.id   101a8854fd4b59f0c6f2ef03a96e3366
#
_cell.length_a   1.000
_cell.length_b   1.000
_cell.length_c   1.000
_cell.angle_alpha   90.00
_cell.angle_beta   90.00
_cell.angle_gamma   90.00
#
_symmetry.space_group_name_H-M   'P 1'
#
loop_
_entity.id
_entity.type
_entity.pdbx_description
1 polymer ?
#
loop_
_entity_poly.entity_id
_entity_poly.type
_entity_poly.pdbx_seq_one_letter_code
_entity_poly.pdbx_strand_id
1 'polypeptide(L)'
;MTLAGRDLTIGYSDRVVGRGLNVALARGEVLALLGPNGGGKTTLLKTLLGLLAPLAGEAALEGRSLVSLSVRERARHLAYVPQLHTPTFAFTVEAVVLMGRTAHGSLFSRPSAHDREVARQSLVRFGIDHLAERPYTMISGGERQLVLLARALAQEPQFIVLDEPTASLDFGNQGKVMREIRALAASGHGVLFTTHDPNHALRAADRAYLLRAGERIAEGKVAEVLTKTQLEELYRAPVDTLTDTTRGTSAFLPG
;
A
#
# COMPACT_ATOMS: atom_id res chain seq x y z
N MET A 1 -7.52 -16.75 -0.02
CA MET A 1 -8.20 -15.45 0.18
C MET A 1 -7.52 -14.42 -0.70
N THR A 2 -8.28 -13.70 -1.54
CA THR A 2 -7.73 -12.77 -2.54
C THR A 2 -8.51 -11.46 -2.60
N LEU A 3 -7.80 -10.36 -2.80
CA LEU A 3 -8.35 -9.09 -3.28
C LEU A 3 -8.09 -9.03 -4.79
N ALA A 4 -9.12 -8.83 -5.61
CA ALA A 4 -8.98 -8.90 -7.06
C ALA A 4 -9.79 -7.82 -7.78
N GLY A 5 -9.26 -7.37 -8.91
CA GLY A 5 -9.96 -6.60 -9.93
C GLY A 5 -10.04 -7.41 -11.22
N ARG A 6 -11.22 -7.47 -11.83
CA ARG A 6 -11.47 -8.22 -13.07
C ARG A 6 -12.01 -7.29 -14.13
N ASP A 7 -11.32 -7.22 -15.25
CA ASP A 7 -11.68 -6.40 -16.41
C ASP A 7 -12.04 -4.94 -16.04
N LEU A 8 -11.28 -4.38 -15.10
CA LEU A 8 -11.59 -3.07 -14.55
C LEU A 8 -11.39 -1.96 -15.59
N THR A 9 -12.43 -1.16 -15.77
CA THR A 9 -12.30 0.20 -16.31
C THR A 9 -12.31 1.16 -15.13
N ILE A 10 -11.19 1.85 -14.92
CA ILE A 10 -11.01 2.78 -13.80
C ILE A 10 -11.05 4.23 -14.28
N GLY A 11 -11.55 5.12 -13.43
CA GLY A 11 -11.64 6.54 -13.77
C GLY A 11 -12.63 7.28 -12.89
N TYR A 12 -12.94 8.49 -13.31
CA TYR A 12 -13.94 9.37 -12.70
C TYR A 12 -15.10 9.51 -13.69
N SER A 13 -16.23 10.09 -13.27
CA SER A 13 -17.44 10.18 -14.10
C SER A 13 -17.23 10.78 -15.50
N ASP A 14 -16.28 11.69 -15.61
CA ASP A 14 -15.95 12.46 -16.82
C ASP A 14 -14.68 12.00 -17.53
N ARG A 15 -13.91 11.07 -16.92
CA ARG A 15 -12.59 10.68 -17.45
C ARG A 15 -12.24 9.23 -17.15
N VAL A 16 -12.08 8.43 -18.17
CA VAL A 16 -11.46 7.10 -18.08
C VAL A 16 -9.96 7.25 -17.90
N VAL A 17 -9.40 6.54 -16.92
CA VAL A 17 -7.96 6.52 -16.60
C VAL A 17 -7.31 5.24 -17.10
N GLY A 18 -8.00 4.10 -17.07
CA GLY A 18 -7.48 2.82 -17.57
C GLY A 18 -8.61 1.84 -17.88
N ARG A 19 -8.32 0.85 -18.74
CA ARG A 19 -9.28 -0.16 -19.20
C ARG A 19 -8.68 -1.56 -19.18
N GLY A 20 -9.55 -2.57 -19.01
CA GLY A 20 -9.16 -3.99 -19.11
C GLY A 20 -8.14 -4.43 -18.07
N LEU A 21 -8.11 -3.76 -16.90
CA LEU A 21 -7.13 -4.06 -15.88
C LEU A 21 -7.57 -5.27 -15.05
N ASN A 22 -6.69 -6.27 -15.04
CA ASN A 22 -6.85 -7.45 -14.20
C ASN A 22 -5.71 -7.46 -13.19
N VAL A 23 -6.03 -7.58 -11.90
CA VAL A 23 -5.04 -7.61 -10.82
C VAL A 23 -5.54 -8.50 -9.70
N ALA A 24 -4.65 -9.25 -9.08
CA ALA A 24 -4.97 -10.09 -7.94
C ALA A 24 -3.85 -10.05 -6.91
N LEU A 25 -4.22 -9.97 -5.64
CA LEU A 25 -3.33 -10.01 -4.49
C LEU A 25 -3.79 -11.12 -3.54
N ALA A 26 -2.90 -12.05 -3.21
CA ALA A 26 -3.14 -13.09 -2.22
C ALA A 26 -2.72 -12.63 -0.81
N ARG A 27 -3.20 -13.32 0.22
CA ARG A 27 -2.67 -13.16 1.58
C ARG A 27 -1.25 -13.73 1.65
N GLY A 28 -0.40 -13.07 2.44
CA GLY A 28 1.02 -13.45 2.56
C GLY A 28 1.88 -13.04 1.36
N GLU A 29 1.30 -12.30 0.40
CA GLU A 29 1.96 -11.83 -0.80
C GLU A 29 2.21 -10.33 -0.75
N VAL A 30 3.31 -9.88 -1.34
CA VAL A 30 3.58 -8.46 -1.61
C VAL A 30 3.51 -8.21 -3.11
N LEU A 31 2.58 -7.37 -3.53
CA LEU A 31 2.45 -6.88 -4.91
C LEU A 31 2.89 -5.41 -5.00
N ALA A 32 3.89 -5.13 -5.83
CA ALA A 32 4.29 -3.76 -6.14
C ALA A 32 3.58 -3.28 -7.42
N LEU A 33 2.88 -2.16 -7.34
CA LEU A 33 2.30 -1.47 -8.48
C LEU A 33 3.25 -0.35 -8.92
N LEU A 34 3.98 -0.57 -10.00
CA LEU A 34 4.99 0.35 -10.53
C LEU A 34 4.44 1.18 -11.69
N GLY A 35 4.95 2.40 -11.82
CA GLY A 35 4.73 3.25 -12.97
C GLY A 35 5.02 4.71 -12.70
N PRO A 36 5.09 5.52 -13.74
CA PRO A 36 5.31 6.96 -13.61
C PRO A 36 4.16 7.66 -12.89
N ASN A 37 4.41 8.90 -12.45
CA ASN A 37 3.37 9.74 -11.87
C ASN A 37 2.28 10.03 -12.91
N GLY A 38 1.01 10.04 -12.48
CA GLY A 38 -0.13 10.17 -13.39
C GLY A 38 -0.49 8.89 -14.17
N GLY A 39 0.23 7.77 -13.99
CA GLY A 39 0.00 6.50 -14.69
C GLY A 39 -1.30 5.76 -14.31
N GLY A 40 -2.07 6.24 -13.32
CA GLY A 40 -3.33 5.62 -12.89
C GLY A 40 -3.22 4.77 -11.61
N LYS A 41 -2.04 4.68 -10.98
CA LYS A 41 -1.78 3.86 -9.79
C LYS A 41 -2.78 4.13 -8.65
N THR A 42 -2.87 5.38 -8.19
CA THR A 42 -3.78 5.77 -7.11
C THR A 42 -5.26 5.55 -7.46
N THR A 43 -5.64 5.72 -8.73
CA THR A 43 -7.01 5.44 -9.20
C THR A 43 -7.31 3.95 -9.10
N LEU A 44 -6.39 3.08 -9.55
CA LEU A 44 -6.51 1.63 -9.41
C LEU A 44 -6.58 1.22 -7.93
N LEU A 45 -5.71 1.76 -7.07
CA LEU A 45 -5.76 1.51 -5.62
C LEU A 45 -7.12 1.87 -5.02
N LYS A 46 -7.63 3.07 -5.31
CA LYS A 46 -8.94 3.52 -4.80
C LYS A 46 -10.07 2.63 -5.28
N THR A 47 -9.99 2.12 -6.50
CA THR A 47 -10.97 1.17 -7.04
C THR A 47 -10.89 -0.17 -6.33
N LEU A 48 -9.70 -0.73 -6.10
CA LEU A 48 -9.50 -1.97 -5.36
C LEU A 48 -9.87 -1.87 -3.86
N LEU A 49 -9.89 -0.68 -3.30
CA LEU A 49 -10.36 -0.41 -1.94
C LEU A 49 -11.88 -0.17 -1.86
N GLY A 50 -12.55 -0.07 -3.01
CA GLY A 50 -13.96 0.32 -3.10
C GLY A 50 -14.21 1.77 -2.66
N LEU A 51 -13.17 2.63 -2.66
CA LEU A 51 -13.27 4.08 -2.43
C LEU A 51 -13.71 4.82 -3.69
N LEU A 52 -13.49 4.19 -4.85
CA LEU A 52 -13.93 4.64 -6.15
C LEU A 52 -14.62 3.47 -6.86
N ALA A 53 -15.86 3.65 -7.30
CA ALA A 53 -16.55 2.62 -8.08
C ALA A 53 -15.86 2.43 -9.44
N PRO A 54 -15.66 1.20 -9.92
CA PRO A 54 -15.20 0.98 -11.28
C PRO A 54 -16.26 1.48 -12.29
N LEU A 55 -15.81 2.01 -13.43
CA LEU A 55 -16.71 2.40 -14.53
C LEU A 55 -17.23 1.17 -15.29
N ALA A 56 -16.44 0.07 -15.31
CA ALA A 56 -16.83 -1.26 -15.78
C ALA A 56 -15.92 -2.31 -15.11
N GLY A 57 -16.35 -3.57 -15.18
CA GLY A 57 -15.67 -4.67 -14.48
C GLY A 57 -16.01 -4.72 -13.00
N GLU A 58 -15.27 -5.49 -12.23
CA GLU A 58 -15.57 -5.74 -10.83
C GLU A 58 -14.33 -5.78 -9.96
N ALA A 59 -14.38 -5.08 -8.81
CA ALA A 59 -13.44 -5.27 -7.71
C ALA A 59 -14.10 -6.15 -6.63
N ALA A 60 -13.41 -7.21 -6.23
CA ALA A 60 -13.95 -8.23 -5.33
C ALA A 60 -12.96 -8.60 -4.21
N LEU A 61 -13.50 -8.87 -3.04
CA LEU A 61 -12.81 -9.44 -1.89
C LEU A 61 -13.35 -10.87 -1.67
N GLU A 62 -12.48 -11.87 -1.79
CA GLU A 62 -12.85 -13.29 -1.64
C GLU A 62 -14.04 -13.71 -2.53
N GLY A 63 -14.09 -13.18 -3.73
CA GLY A 63 -15.17 -13.44 -4.70
C GLY A 63 -16.45 -12.65 -4.44
N ARG A 64 -16.54 -11.87 -3.36
CA ARG A 64 -17.66 -10.97 -3.09
C ARG A 64 -17.37 -9.58 -3.65
N SER A 65 -18.29 -9.04 -4.42
CA SER A 65 -18.14 -7.68 -4.97
C SER A 65 -17.98 -6.63 -3.86
N LEU A 66 -16.98 -5.74 -3.98
CA LEU A 66 -16.77 -4.67 -3.01
C LEU A 66 -17.93 -3.67 -2.95
N VAL A 67 -18.70 -3.55 -4.02
CA VAL A 67 -19.89 -2.69 -4.06
C VAL A 67 -21.00 -3.24 -3.16
N SER A 68 -21.08 -4.57 -3.00
CA SER A 68 -22.07 -5.21 -2.11
C SER A 68 -21.71 -5.14 -0.62
N LEU A 69 -20.47 -4.78 -0.29
CA LEU A 69 -20.00 -4.67 1.09
C LEU A 69 -20.21 -3.24 1.61
N SER A 70 -20.72 -3.13 2.83
CA SER A 70 -20.76 -1.84 3.54
C SER A 70 -19.35 -1.29 3.75
N VAL A 71 -19.23 0.03 3.92
CA VAL A 71 -17.95 0.68 4.26
C VAL A 71 -17.29 0.04 5.47
N ARG A 72 -18.09 -0.32 6.47
CA ARG A 72 -17.61 -0.95 7.70
C ARG A 72 -17.07 -2.36 7.46
N GLU A 73 -17.75 -3.18 6.64
CA GLU A 73 -17.27 -4.51 6.27
C GLU A 73 -15.96 -4.40 5.51
N ARG A 74 -15.87 -3.52 4.50
CA ARG A 74 -14.62 -3.27 3.78
C ARG A 74 -13.49 -2.86 4.72
N ALA A 75 -13.76 -1.92 5.63
CA ALA A 75 -12.78 -1.43 6.58
C ALA A 75 -12.30 -2.48 7.60
N ARG A 76 -12.99 -3.58 7.80
CA ARG A 76 -12.50 -4.70 8.62
C ARG A 76 -11.50 -5.59 7.90
N HIS A 77 -11.45 -5.52 6.58
CA HIS A 77 -10.61 -6.38 5.76
C HIS A 77 -9.52 -5.64 5.00
N LEU A 78 -9.76 -4.37 4.68
CA LEU A 78 -8.89 -3.55 3.83
C LEU A 78 -8.43 -2.32 4.61
N ALA A 79 -7.12 -2.19 4.83
CA ALA A 79 -6.53 -0.97 5.38
C ALA A 79 -5.84 -0.16 4.28
N TYR A 80 -5.91 1.17 4.38
CA TYR A 80 -5.31 2.08 3.43
C TYR A 80 -4.39 3.09 4.11
N VAL A 81 -3.18 3.20 3.58
CA VAL A 81 -2.19 4.22 3.96
C VAL A 81 -1.99 5.14 2.75
N PRO A 82 -2.48 6.38 2.78
CA PRO A 82 -2.33 7.33 1.67
C PRO A 82 -0.92 7.90 1.60
N GLN A 83 -0.53 8.37 0.41
CA GLN A 83 0.77 8.99 0.14
C GLN A 83 1.03 10.23 1.02
N LEU A 84 0.03 11.09 1.16
CA LEU A 84 0.11 12.31 1.97
C LEU A 84 -0.90 12.26 3.10
N HIS A 85 -0.43 12.47 4.30
CA HIS A 85 -1.24 12.72 5.47
C HIS A 85 -0.73 13.99 6.15
N THR A 86 -1.33 15.13 5.79
CA THR A 86 -1.04 16.40 6.46
C THR A 86 -1.82 16.43 7.78
N PRO A 87 -1.14 16.41 8.93
CA PRO A 87 -1.83 16.46 10.21
C PRO A 87 -2.46 17.85 10.40
N THR A 88 -3.79 17.88 10.52
CA THR A 88 -4.54 19.12 10.74
C THR A 88 -4.78 19.39 12.24
N PHE A 89 -4.73 18.34 13.06
CA PHE A 89 -5.00 18.41 14.49
C PHE A 89 -3.86 17.78 15.30
N ALA A 90 -3.63 18.32 16.50
CA ALA A 90 -2.59 17.83 17.42
C ALA A 90 -3.06 16.62 18.24
N PHE A 91 -3.57 15.56 17.56
CA PHE A 91 -3.84 14.29 18.23
C PHE A 91 -2.53 13.64 18.70
N THR A 92 -2.59 12.88 19.79
CA THR A 92 -1.47 12.03 20.20
C THR A 92 -1.28 10.89 19.18
N VAL A 93 -0.07 10.34 19.13
CA VAL A 93 0.25 9.18 18.28
C VAL A 93 -0.69 8.01 18.60
N GLU A 94 -0.93 7.73 19.89
CA GLU A 94 -1.88 6.68 20.30
C GLU A 94 -3.29 6.95 19.76
N ALA A 95 -3.78 8.19 19.87
CA ALA A 95 -5.10 8.54 19.35
C ALA A 95 -5.21 8.33 17.83
N VAL A 96 -4.15 8.62 17.06
CA VAL A 96 -4.11 8.35 15.62
C VAL A 96 -4.18 6.84 15.34
N VAL A 97 -3.46 6.01 16.10
CA VAL A 97 -3.49 4.55 15.91
C VAL A 97 -4.84 3.97 16.32
N LEU A 98 -5.45 4.48 17.39
CA LEU A 98 -6.80 4.10 17.83
C LEU A 98 -7.89 4.38 16.76
N MET A 99 -7.69 5.34 15.86
CA MET A 99 -8.61 5.55 14.73
C MET A 99 -8.70 4.30 13.82
N GLY A 100 -7.69 3.42 13.81
CA GLY A 100 -7.76 2.13 13.13
C GLY A 100 -8.86 1.20 13.68
N ARG A 101 -9.28 1.39 14.93
CA ARG A 101 -10.30 0.57 15.59
C ARG A 101 -11.74 0.95 15.28
N THR A 102 -11.97 2.07 14.59
CA THR A 102 -13.33 2.59 14.31
C THR A 102 -14.25 1.60 13.59
N ALA A 103 -13.69 0.69 12.77
CA ALA A 103 -14.47 -0.36 12.10
C ALA A 103 -14.98 -1.45 13.07
N HIS A 104 -14.42 -1.58 14.27
CA HIS A 104 -14.75 -2.62 15.24
C HIS A 104 -15.76 -2.14 16.31
N GLY A 105 -15.76 -0.85 16.66
CA GLY A 105 -16.68 -0.24 17.61
C GLY A 105 -18.03 0.18 17.00
N SER A 106 -18.93 0.75 17.78
CA SER A 106 -20.07 1.53 17.27
C SER A 106 -19.64 2.97 17.01
N LEU A 107 -20.39 3.71 16.15
CA LEU A 107 -20.06 5.08 15.74
C LEU A 107 -19.88 6.07 16.90
N PHE A 108 -20.50 5.78 18.05
CA PHE A 108 -20.49 6.66 19.23
C PHE A 108 -19.84 5.99 20.47
N SER A 109 -19.27 4.79 20.34
CA SER A 109 -18.62 4.13 21.46
C SER A 109 -17.22 4.68 21.70
N ARG A 110 -16.85 4.85 22.96
CA ARG A 110 -15.45 5.06 23.34
C ARG A 110 -14.64 3.79 23.05
N PRO A 111 -13.34 3.92 22.66
CA PRO A 111 -12.47 2.76 22.50
C PRO A 111 -12.47 1.90 23.77
N SER A 112 -12.65 0.60 23.59
CA SER A 112 -12.60 -0.39 24.67
C SER A 112 -11.18 -0.58 25.20
N ALA A 113 -11.03 -1.30 26.31
CA ALA A 113 -9.71 -1.71 26.81
C ALA A 113 -8.98 -2.59 25.77
N HIS A 114 -9.71 -3.46 25.08
CA HIS A 114 -9.15 -4.27 23.98
C HIS A 114 -8.64 -3.41 22.83
N ASP A 115 -9.39 -2.39 22.40
CA ASP A 115 -8.95 -1.49 21.31
C ASP A 115 -7.65 -0.75 21.66
N ARG A 116 -7.53 -0.30 22.91
CA ARG A 116 -6.30 0.35 23.41
C ARG A 116 -5.12 -0.62 23.41
N GLU A 117 -5.34 -1.86 23.82
CA GLU A 117 -4.29 -2.88 23.82
C GLU A 117 -3.84 -3.22 22.39
N VAL A 118 -4.77 -3.37 21.44
CA VAL A 118 -4.43 -3.57 20.02
C VAL A 118 -3.65 -2.39 19.47
N ALA A 119 -4.04 -1.16 19.77
CA ALA A 119 -3.31 0.04 19.35
C ALA A 119 -1.90 0.07 19.97
N ARG A 120 -1.75 -0.23 21.27
CA ARG A 120 -0.45 -0.30 21.95
C ARG A 120 0.46 -1.37 21.32
N GLN A 121 -0.07 -2.58 21.08
CA GLN A 121 0.68 -3.66 20.43
C GLN A 121 1.13 -3.27 19.01
N SER A 122 0.29 -2.53 18.27
CA SER A 122 0.65 -2.01 16.97
C SER A 122 1.80 -0.99 17.04
N LEU A 123 1.83 -0.13 18.05
CA LEU A 123 2.95 0.79 18.28
C LEU A 123 4.23 0.04 18.64
N VAL A 124 4.16 -0.93 19.55
CA VAL A 124 5.29 -1.79 19.95
C VAL A 124 5.85 -2.56 18.74
N ARG A 125 4.98 -3.10 17.87
CA ARG A 125 5.36 -3.82 16.65
C ARG A 125 6.29 -3.01 15.75
N PHE A 126 6.09 -1.70 15.68
CA PHE A 126 6.91 -0.77 14.88
C PHE A 126 8.01 -0.05 15.69
N GLY A 127 8.14 -0.36 16.99
CA GLY A 127 9.16 0.24 17.87
C GLY A 127 8.94 1.73 18.14
N ILE A 128 7.71 2.20 18.13
CA ILE A 128 7.31 3.62 18.29
C ILE A 128 6.36 3.85 19.49
N ASP A 129 6.24 2.90 20.38
CA ASP A 129 5.44 2.98 21.61
C ASP A 129 5.87 4.12 22.52
N HIS A 130 7.16 4.45 22.54
CA HIS A 130 7.73 5.60 23.25
C HIS A 130 7.20 6.96 22.75
N LEU A 131 6.55 7.01 21.59
CA LEU A 131 5.94 8.20 21.02
C LEU A 131 4.44 8.34 21.32
N ALA A 132 3.84 7.37 22.01
CA ALA A 132 2.36 7.25 22.17
C ALA A 132 1.69 8.56 22.60
N GLU A 133 2.25 9.25 23.60
CA GLU A 133 1.71 10.50 24.16
C GLU A 133 2.15 11.75 23.37
N ARG A 134 3.08 11.63 22.42
CA ARG A 134 3.54 12.77 21.64
C ARG A 134 2.47 13.25 20.66
N PRO A 135 2.35 14.57 20.42
CA PRO A 135 1.54 15.08 19.34
C PRO A 135 2.06 14.56 17.99
N TYR A 136 1.16 13.99 17.17
CA TYR A 136 1.48 13.46 15.84
C TYR A 136 2.11 14.52 14.91
N THR A 137 1.81 15.80 15.15
CA THR A 137 2.41 16.93 14.42
C THR A 137 3.88 17.18 14.75
N MET A 138 4.37 16.68 15.91
CA MET A 138 5.71 16.97 16.46
C MET A 138 6.71 15.82 16.28
N ILE A 139 6.36 14.79 15.51
CA ILE A 139 7.24 13.68 15.19
C ILE A 139 7.79 13.79 13.75
N SER A 140 8.90 13.12 13.46
CA SER A 140 9.56 13.12 12.14
C SER A 140 8.68 12.50 11.05
N GLY A 141 9.01 12.76 9.77
CA GLY A 141 8.29 12.15 8.63
C GLY A 141 8.34 10.62 8.65
N GLY A 142 9.50 10.03 8.98
CA GLY A 142 9.65 8.58 9.12
C GLY A 142 8.80 7.99 10.25
N GLU A 143 8.80 8.63 11.41
CA GLU A 143 7.95 8.22 12.53
C GLU A 143 6.47 8.34 12.18
N ARG A 144 6.07 9.40 11.49
CA ARG A 144 4.68 9.54 10.99
C ARG A 144 4.27 8.40 10.09
N GLN A 145 5.16 7.96 9.20
CA GLN A 145 4.88 6.81 8.32
C GLN A 145 4.69 5.52 9.12
N LEU A 146 5.54 5.27 10.13
CA LEU A 146 5.36 4.12 11.01
C LEU A 146 4.06 4.19 11.83
N VAL A 147 3.64 5.37 12.27
CA VAL A 147 2.33 5.57 12.94
C VAL A 147 1.18 5.24 12.00
N LEU A 148 1.25 5.63 10.72
CA LEU A 148 0.22 5.27 9.74
C LEU A 148 0.17 3.76 9.46
N LEU A 149 1.33 3.09 9.44
CA LEU A 149 1.40 1.62 9.36
C LEU A 149 0.82 0.97 10.63
N ALA A 150 1.14 1.50 11.82
CA ALA A 150 0.58 1.02 13.08
C ALA A 150 -0.95 1.19 13.11
N ARG A 151 -1.48 2.33 12.64
CA ARG A 151 -2.92 2.56 12.49
C ARG A 151 -3.56 1.54 11.54
N ALA A 152 -2.92 1.27 10.40
CA ALA A 152 -3.40 0.27 9.45
C ALA A 152 -3.40 -1.14 10.06
N LEU A 153 -2.36 -1.50 10.80
CA LEU A 153 -2.27 -2.79 11.49
C LEU A 153 -3.28 -2.92 12.63
N ALA A 154 -3.50 -1.84 13.41
CA ALA A 154 -4.51 -1.81 14.47
C ALA A 154 -5.94 -2.06 13.96
N GLN A 155 -6.20 -1.89 12.68
CA GLN A 155 -7.46 -2.25 12.03
C GLN A 155 -7.63 -3.77 11.87
N GLU A 156 -6.58 -4.57 12.14
CA GLU A 156 -6.54 -6.04 11.96
C GLU A 156 -6.99 -6.48 10.55
N PRO A 157 -6.46 -5.87 9.48
CA PRO A 157 -6.93 -6.10 8.13
C PRO A 157 -6.38 -7.41 7.57
N GLN A 158 -7.02 -7.94 6.53
CA GLN A 158 -6.46 -9.03 5.72
C GLN A 158 -5.51 -8.50 4.64
N PHE A 159 -5.80 -7.30 4.12
CA PHE A 159 -5.01 -6.64 3.09
C PHE A 159 -4.66 -5.21 3.49
N ILE A 160 -3.42 -4.83 3.24
CA ILE A 160 -2.89 -3.48 3.49
C ILE A 160 -2.47 -2.87 2.16
N VAL A 161 -3.04 -1.72 1.83
CA VAL A 161 -2.77 -1.00 0.58
C VAL A 161 -2.05 0.31 0.91
N LEU A 162 -0.88 0.51 0.33
CA LEU A 162 0.02 1.63 0.62
C LEU A 162 0.24 2.45 -0.66
N ASP A 163 -0.09 3.73 -0.62
CA ASP A 163 0.14 4.61 -1.77
C ASP A 163 1.45 5.39 -1.57
N GLU A 164 2.48 5.03 -2.33
CA GLU A 164 3.85 5.60 -2.29
C GLU A 164 4.42 5.75 -0.86
N PRO A 165 4.53 4.65 -0.08
CA PRO A 165 4.83 4.72 1.36
C PRO A 165 6.20 5.29 1.71
N THR A 166 7.06 5.57 0.72
CA THR A 166 8.44 6.06 0.91
C THR A 166 8.69 7.45 0.33
N ALA A 167 7.70 8.07 -0.34
CA ALA A 167 7.91 9.27 -1.16
C ALA A 167 8.53 10.49 -0.43
N SER A 168 8.36 10.59 0.89
CA SER A 168 8.85 11.73 1.69
C SER A 168 9.87 11.30 2.75
N LEU A 169 10.48 10.13 2.59
CA LEU A 169 11.39 9.56 3.58
C LEU A 169 12.85 9.66 3.13
N ASP A 170 13.74 9.86 4.09
CA ASP A 170 15.17 9.68 3.88
C ASP A 170 15.52 8.22 3.59
N PHE A 171 16.72 8.00 3.07
CA PHE A 171 17.20 6.68 2.63
C PHE A 171 17.12 5.60 3.71
N GLY A 172 17.42 5.94 4.97
CA GLY A 172 17.37 4.99 6.09
C GLY A 172 15.95 4.58 6.43
N ASN A 173 15.01 5.53 6.45
CA ASN A 173 13.61 5.30 6.74
C ASN A 173 12.91 4.57 5.58
N GLN A 174 13.28 4.82 4.32
CA GLN A 174 12.80 4.02 3.19
C GLN A 174 13.11 2.53 3.39
N GLY A 175 14.36 2.21 3.77
CA GLY A 175 14.77 0.83 4.04
C GLY A 175 14.00 0.18 5.19
N LYS A 176 13.66 0.93 6.24
CA LYS A 176 12.81 0.43 7.34
C LYS A 176 11.41 0.09 6.84
N VAL A 177 10.76 0.99 6.10
CA VAL A 177 9.41 0.77 5.56
C VAL A 177 9.37 -0.44 4.63
N MET A 178 10.35 -0.63 3.76
CA MET A 178 10.41 -1.81 2.88
C MET A 178 10.55 -3.11 3.68
N ARG A 179 11.33 -3.13 4.75
CA ARG A 179 11.41 -4.31 5.64
C ARG A 179 10.09 -4.59 6.35
N GLU A 180 9.41 -3.55 6.82
CA GLU A 180 8.09 -3.72 7.48
C GLU A 180 7.02 -4.24 6.51
N ILE A 181 7.01 -3.80 5.24
CA ILE A 181 6.14 -4.34 4.20
C ILE A 181 6.35 -5.87 4.06
N ARG A 182 7.60 -6.33 3.96
CA ARG A 182 7.91 -7.78 3.93
C ARG A 182 7.47 -8.50 5.19
N ALA A 183 7.72 -7.91 6.36
CA ALA A 183 7.35 -8.49 7.64
C ALA A 183 5.82 -8.60 7.83
N LEU A 184 5.05 -7.65 7.32
CA LEU A 184 3.58 -7.70 7.30
C LEU A 184 3.08 -8.85 6.42
N ALA A 185 3.64 -9.05 5.23
CA ALA A 185 3.29 -10.18 4.37
C ALA A 185 3.67 -11.51 5.03
N ALA A 186 4.86 -11.63 5.61
CA ALA A 186 5.28 -12.82 6.34
C ALA A 186 4.38 -13.16 7.55
N SER A 187 3.70 -12.17 8.14
CA SER A 187 2.68 -12.36 9.18
C SER A 187 1.28 -12.69 8.63
N GLY A 188 1.13 -12.87 7.31
CA GLY A 188 -0.08 -13.37 6.66
C GLY A 188 -0.98 -12.30 6.06
N HIS A 189 -0.57 -11.01 6.06
CA HIS A 189 -1.31 -9.96 5.34
C HIS A 189 -0.98 -9.98 3.85
N GLY A 190 -1.97 -9.72 2.97
CA GLY A 190 -1.68 -9.33 1.59
C GLY A 190 -1.28 -7.85 1.55
N VAL A 191 -0.15 -7.51 0.96
CA VAL A 191 0.33 -6.11 0.92
C VAL A 191 0.46 -5.65 -0.52
N LEU A 192 -0.23 -4.57 -0.88
CA LEU A 192 -0.07 -3.88 -2.15
C LEU A 192 0.53 -2.50 -1.88
N PHE A 193 1.60 -2.16 -2.57
CA PHE A 193 2.14 -0.80 -2.48
C PHE A 193 2.42 -0.22 -3.87
N THR A 194 2.20 1.08 -4.03
CA THR A 194 2.63 1.80 -5.23
C THR A 194 4.03 2.35 -5.05
N THR A 195 4.75 2.43 -6.14
CA THR A 195 6.05 3.11 -6.19
C THR A 195 6.36 3.53 -7.63
N HIS A 196 7.25 4.51 -7.78
CA HIS A 196 7.89 4.86 -9.05
C HIS A 196 9.37 4.39 -9.10
N ASP A 197 9.89 3.81 -8.00
CA ASP A 197 11.26 3.28 -7.93
C ASP A 197 11.24 1.74 -8.04
N PRO A 198 11.79 1.14 -9.11
CA PRO A 198 11.85 -0.30 -9.28
C PRO A 198 12.66 -1.00 -8.19
N ASN A 199 13.62 -0.31 -7.55
CA ASN A 199 14.43 -0.88 -6.47
C ASN A 199 13.60 -1.16 -5.20
N HIS A 200 12.52 -0.44 -4.97
CA HIS A 200 11.58 -0.77 -3.89
C HIS A 200 10.89 -2.10 -4.13
N ALA A 201 10.48 -2.38 -5.38
CA ALA A 201 9.87 -3.66 -5.72
C ALA A 201 10.89 -4.81 -5.62
N LEU A 202 12.13 -4.63 -6.09
CA LEU A 202 13.20 -5.63 -5.93
C LEU A 202 13.42 -6.00 -4.46
N ARG A 203 13.31 -5.03 -3.55
CA ARG A 203 13.57 -5.25 -2.11
C ARG A 203 12.42 -5.89 -1.36
N ALA A 204 11.18 -5.60 -1.76
CA ALA A 204 10.03 -5.92 -0.92
C ALA A 204 8.97 -6.78 -1.60
N ALA A 205 8.85 -6.81 -2.91
CA ALA A 205 7.75 -7.46 -3.59
C ALA A 205 8.05 -8.90 -4.04
N ASP A 206 7.01 -9.73 -4.07
CA ASP A 206 7.03 -11.05 -4.69
C ASP A 206 6.66 -10.93 -6.17
N ARG A 207 5.68 -10.08 -6.47
CA ARG A 207 5.22 -9.77 -7.81
C ARG A 207 5.18 -8.27 -8.06
N ALA A 208 5.30 -7.90 -9.34
CA ALA A 208 5.17 -6.53 -9.80
C ALA A 208 4.09 -6.43 -10.88
N TYR A 209 3.37 -5.32 -10.86
CA TYR A 209 2.38 -4.91 -11.85
C TYR A 209 2.85 -3.58 -12.45
N LEU A 210 3.22 -3.56 -13.71
CA LEU A 210 3.71 -2.37 -14.39
C LEU A 210 2.54 -1.65 -15.08
N LEU A 211 2.26 -0.42 -14.66
CA LEU A 211 1.15 0.40 -15.13
C LEU A 211 1.64 1.72 -15.71
N ARG A 212 1.28 2.01 -16.96
CA ARG A 212 1.58 3.28 -17.63
C ARG A 212 0.34 3.78 -18.36
N ALA A 213 -0.03 5.03 -18.14
CA ALA A 213 -1.16 5.70 -18.79
C ALA A 213 -2.47 4.87 -18.78
N GLY A 214 -2.71 4.13 -17.69
CA GLY A 214 -3.90 3.29 -17.54
C GLY A 214 -3.84 1.95 -18.26
N GLU A 215 -2.70 1.56 -18.81
CA GLU A 215 -2.48 0.29 -19.47
C GLU A 215 -1.49 -0.58 -18.69
N ARG A 216 -1.77 -1.88 -18.58
CA ARG A 216 -0.86 -2.86 -18.03
C ARG A 216 0.24 -3.17 -19.04
N ILE A 217 1.49 -2.83 -18.72
CA ILE A 217 2.66 -3.17 -19.52
C ILE A 217 3.05 -4.64 -19.27
N ALA A 218 3.18 -5.02 -18.00
CA ALA A 218 3.54 -6.37 -17.60
C ALA A 218 3.04 -6.69 -16.20
N GLU A 219 2.93 -7.98 -15.87
CA GLU A 219 2.61 -8.48 -14.53
C GLU A 219 3.23 -9.86 -14.33
N GLY A 220 3.80 -10.13 -13.17
CA GLY A 220 4.40 -11.40 -12.83
C GLY A 220 5.36 -11.32 -11.66
N LYS A 221 6.17 -12.36 -11.45
CA LYS A 221 7.21 -12.35 -10.43
C LYS A 221 8.22 -11.23 -10.70
N VAL A 222 8.70 -10.62 -9.63
CA VAL A 222 9.65 -9.50 -9.71
C VAL A 222 10.84 -9.83 -10.63
N ALA A 223 11.43 -11.03 -10.47
CA ALA A 223 12.57 -11.45 -11.28
C ALA A 223 12.28 -11.59 -12.78
N GLU A 224 11.03 -11.83 -13.16
CA GLU A 224 10.59 -12.01 -14.55
C GLU A 224 10.17 -10.70 -15.20
N VAL A 225 9.60 -9.80 -14.41
CA VAL A 225 8.94 -8.57 -14.89
C VAL A 225 9.85 -7.34 -14.81
N LEU A 226 10.72 -7.25 -13.79
CA LEU A 226 11.63 -6.11 -13.66
C LEU A 226 12.90 -6.35 -14.49
N THR A 227 12.78 -6.18 -15.79
CA THR A 227 13.90 -6.22 -16.74
C THR A 227 14.21 -4.83 -17.27
N LYS A 228 15.45 -4.63 -17.75
CA LYS A 228 15.85 -3.36 -18.39
C LYS A 228 14.83 -2.95 -19.46
N THR A 229 14.52 -3.85 -20.40
CA THR A 229 13.60 -3.59 -21.51
C THR A 229 12.22 -3.14 -21.05
N GLN A 230 11.63 -3.82 -20.05
CA GLN A 230 10.30 -3.47 -19.55
C GLN A 230 10.29 -2.16 -18.76
N LEU A 231 11.38 -1.85 -18.04
CA LEU A 231 11.51 -0.58 -17.34
C LEU A 231 11.75 0.58 -18.30
N GLU A 232 12.55 0.40 -19.36
CA GLU A 232 12.71 1.39 -20.44
C GLU A 232 11.36 1.66 -21.13
N GLU A 233 10.58 0.61 -21.39
CA GLU A 233 9.22 0.76 -21.91
C GLU A 233 8.33 1.52 -20.92
N LEU A 234 8.34 1.13 -19.63
CA LEU A 234 7.51 1.73 -18.59
C LEU A 234 7.78 3.23 -18.41
N TYR A 235 9.06 3.61 -18.32
CA TYR A 235 9.47 4.99 -18.01
C TYR A 235 9.76 5.83 -19.27
N ARG A 236 9.87 5.22 -20.46
CA ARG A 236 10.29 5.86 -21.71
C ARG A 236 11.63 6.60 -21.57
N ALA A 237 12.54 5.99 -20.86
CA ALA A 237 13.87 6.51 -20.56
C ALA A 237 14.88 5.36 -20.54
N PRO A 238 16.16 5.60 -20.85
CA PRO A 238 17.20 4.61 -20.67
C PRO A 238 17.28 4.15 -19.20
N VAL A 239 17.58 2.86 -19.01
CA VAL A 239 17.74 2.26 -17.70
C VAL A 239 19.04 1.45 -17.67
N ASP A 240 19.88 1.70 -16.67
CA ASP A 240 21.06 0.88 -16.43
C ASP A 240 20.82 -0.13 -15.30
N THR A 241 21.49 -1.27 -15.41
CA THR A 241 21.40 -2.33 -14.39
C THR A 241 22.77 -2.53 -13.76
N LEU A 242 22.84 -2.37 -12.44
CA LEU A 242 24.01 -2.76 -11.66
C LEU A 242 23.74 -4.10 -10.99
N THR A 243 24.70 -5.03 -11.09
CA THR A 243 24.62 -6.34 -10.41
C THR A 243 25.83 -6.52 -9.53
N ASP A 244 25.60 -6.66 -8.22
CA ASP A 244 26.62 -7.13 -7.29
C ASP A 244 26.71 -8.66 -7.40
N THR A 245 27.71 -9.14 -8.12
CA THR A 245 27.92 -10.58 -8.34
C THR A 245 28.29 -11.32 -7.06
N THR A 246 28.81 -10.61 -6.04
CA THR A 246 29.21 -11.23 -4.76
C THR A 246 27.99 -11.48 -3.86
N ARG A 247 26.98 -10.64 -3.93
CA ARG A 247 25.76 -10.72 -3.12
C ARG A 247 24.55 -11.21 -3.91
N GLY A 248 24.67 -11.36 -5.23
CA GLY A 248 23.56 -11.74 -6.11
C GLY A 248 22.42 -10.71 -6.10
N THR A 249 22.73 -9.44 -5.82
CA THR A 249 21.74 -8.36 -5.77
C THR A 249 21.86 -7.46 -6.99
N SER A 250 20.71 -7.01 -7.51
CA SER A 250 20.65 -6.06 -8.62
C SER A 250 20.01 -4.75 -8.21
N ALA A 251 20.35 -3.68 -8.92
CA ALA A 251 19.71 -2.39 -8.80
C ALA A 251 19.54 -1.76 -10.19
N PHE A 252 18.49 -0.96 -10.36
CA PHE A 252 18.24 -0.19 -11.57
C PHE A 252 18.58 1.28 -11.33
N LEU A 253 19.22 1.90 -12.30
CA LEU A 253 19.56 3.32 -12.29
C LEU A 253 18.97 3.99 -13.54
N PRO A 254 18.62 5.30 -13.44
CA PRO A 254 18.41 6.10 -14.66
C PRO A 254 19.68 6.09 -15.51
N GLY A 255 19.54 5.82 -16.82
CA GLY A 255 20.63 5.84 -17.79
C GLY A 255 20.87 7.24 -18.37
#